data_824abf099d8f527441268694ac107e2f
#
_entry.id   824abf099d8f527441268694ac107e2f
#
_cell.length_a   1.000
_cell.length_b   1.000
_cell.length_c   1.000
_cell.angle_alpha   90.00
_cell.angle_beta   90.00
_cell.angle_gamma   90.00
#
_symmetry.space_group_name_H-M   'P 1'
#
loop_
_entity.id
_entity.type
_entity.pdbx_description
1 polymer ?
#
loop_
_entity_poly.entity_id
_entity_poly.type
_entity_poly.pdbx_seq_one_letter_code
_entity_poly.pdbx_strand_id
1 'polypeptide(L)'
;VSLLFFFKKGRRERLFENKNFPSEFFYGYKELEKEGFNVSIMEEVDMSFEIKNYFFVKIINFLSKIMFNFPIKMILEFLLNKTHKQLNLANTVITTTNSIGLSLSFLKAFGIVKSKILFIYMGLLQDKPNFLRLKILRYIFKKVELLTLSKAEYKFLKLLFSESKVKYLPFGVDQEFWLPNLKTNKSESYVLAVGNDLARDWELLISSWEEKFPNLKIISSLPIKNLKKNIEIISGNWHSKTLTDEEMRNLYCNSEFIIIPLKETLQPSGQSTCLQAMSCSKAVVLTKVQGIWDDNLMKHKENVFFIRSGNELDLKNSVKILVDDINLRESLGK
;
A
#
# COMPACT_ATOMS: atom_id res chain seq x y z
N VAL A 1 19.31 -13.07 16.35
CA VAL A 1 18.44 -13.45 15.22
C VAL A 1 18.70 -12.48 14.09
N SER A 2 19.05 -12.99 12.89
CA SER A 2 19.28 -12.18 11.70
C SER A 2 17.98 -12.07 10.87
N LEU A 3 17.60 -10.86 10.53
CA LEU A 3 16.42 -10.55 9.75
C LEU A 3 16.83 -9.91 8.42
N LEU A 4 16.36 -10.43 7.31
CA LEU A 4 16.59 -9.85 5.99
C LEU A 4 15.27 -9.30 5.44
N PHE A 5 15.22 -8.00 5.19
CA PHE A 5 14.12 -7.36 4.49
C PHE A 5 14.40 -7.37 2.98
N PHE A 6 13.51 -8.00 2.23
CA PHE A 6 13.65 -8.09 0.78
C PHE A 6 12.56 -7.27 0.09
N PHE A 7 12.98 -6.17 -0.53
CA PHE A 7 12.11 -5.16 -1.14
C PHE A 7 12.31 -5.04 -2.66
N LYS A 8 11.42 -4.29 -3.29
CA LYS A 8 11.69 -3.66 -4.59
C LYS A 8 12.71 -2.53 -4.44
N LYS A 9 13.27 -2.08 -5.58
CA LYS A 9 14.21 -0.96 -5.66
C LYS A 9 13.70 0.31 -4.94
N GLY A 10 14.62 1.07 -4.35
CA GLY A 10 14.44 2.45 -3.88
C GLY A 10 14.32 2.63 -2.37
N ARG A 11 14.23 1.55 -1.58
CA ARG A 11 14.20 1.68 -0.11
C ARG A 11 15.57 1.85 0.50
N ARG A 12 16.58 1.16 -0.03
CA ARG A 12 17.97 1.29 0.43
C ARG A 12 18.48 2.71 0.23
N GLU A 13 18.25 3.30 -0.94
CA GLU A 13 18.63 4.67 -1.24
C GLU A 13 18.06 5.63 -0.19
N ARG A 14 16.79 5.49 0.17
CA ARG A 14 16.15 6.33 1.20
C ARG A 14 16.75 6.16 2.60
N LEU A 15 17.21 4.99 2.98
CA LEU A 15 17.87 4.77 4.28
C LEU A 15 19.20 5.50 4.38
N PHE A 16 19.93 5.66 3.27
CA PHE A 16 21.24 6.32 3.23
C PHE A 16 21.16 7.82 2.95
N GLU A 17 20.02 8.33 2.47
CA GLU A 17 19.85 9.75 2.15
C GLU A 17 19.73 10.65 3.39
N ASN A 18 20.17 10.37 4.54
CA ASN A 18 20.22 11.21 5.76
C ASN A 18 19.11 12.30 5.87
N LYS A 19 17.96 12.08 5.24
CA LYS A 19 16.80 12.97 5.22
C LYS A 19 15.77 12.48 6.21
N ASN A 20 15.02 13.40 6.76
CA ASN A 20 13.83 13.08 7.53
C ASN A 20 12.76 12.51 6.58
N PHE A 21 12.42 11.23 6.74
CA PHE A 21 11.39 10.53 5.95
C PHE A 21 10.61 9.57 6.83
N PRO A 22 9.33 9.29 6.50
CA PRO A 22 8.48 8.41 7.30
C PRO A 22 8.92 6.95 7.21
N SER A 23 8.87 6.25 8.36
CA SER A 23 9.41 4.88 8.50
C SER A 23 8.43 3.77 8.13
N GLU A 24 7.13 4.04 7.98
CA GLU A 24 6.09 3.02 7.84
C GLU A 24 6.29 2.06 6.66
N PHE A 25 6.84 2.53 5.54
CA PHE A 25 7.08 1.69 4.37
C PHE A 25 8.33 0.81 4.46
N PHE A 26 9.03 0.88 5.59
CA PHE A 26 10.10 -0.06 5.94
C PHE A 26 9.62 -1.21 6.82
N TYR A 27 8.32 -1.19 7.19
CA TYR A 27 7.63 -2.30 7.87
C TYR A 27 8.36 -2.82 9.11
N GLY A 28 8.82 -1.89 9.95
CA GLY A 28 9.50 -2.19 11.21
C GLY A 28 11.02 -2.41 11.10
N TYR A 29 11.63 -2.16 9.94
CA TYR A 29 13.10 -2.30 9.78
C TYR A 29 13.87 -1.44 10.80
N LYS A 30 13.57 -0.13 10.85
CA LYS A 30 14.24 0.80 11.76
C LYS A 30 13.98 0.49 13.23
N GLU A 31 12.76 0.12 13.56
CA GLU A 31 12.34 -0.21 14.91
C GLU A 31 13.06 -1.47 15.40
N LEU A 32 13.12 -2.51 14.59
CA LEU A 32 13.85 -3.74 14.91
C LEU A 32 15.36 -3.52 15.02
N GLU A 33 15.91 -2.63 14.21
CA GLU A 33 17.33 -2.23 14.31
C GLU A 33 17.60 -1.54 15.66
N LYS A 34 16.74 -0.60 16.07
CA LYS A 34 16.82 0.07 17.38
C LYS A 34 16.72 -0.90 18.56
N GLU A 35 15.88 -1.94 18.43
CA GLU A 35 15.74 -3.01 19.43
C GLU A 35 16.93 -4.01 19.44
N GLY A 36 17.95 -3.77 18.64
CA GLY A 36 19.19 -4.57 18.63
C GLY A 36 19.13 -5.84 17.80
N PHE A 37 18.11 -6.03 16.94
CA PHE A 37 18.12 -7.12 16.00
C PHE A 37 19.16 -6.88 14.90
N ASN A 38 19.82 -7.96 14.45
CA ASN A 38 20.67 -7.91 13.28
C ASN A 38 19.79 -7.85 12.01
N VAL A 39 19.54 -6.66 11.51
CA VAL A 39 18.70 -6.43 10.32
C VAL A 39 19.57 -6.11 9.10
N SER A 40 19.12 -6.56 7.95
CA SER A 40 19.76 -6.25 6.66
C SER A 40 18.70 -6.04 5.59
N ILE A 41 19.05 -5.32 4.51
CA ILE A 41 18.17 -5.02 3.41
C ILE A 41 18.72 -5.57 2.10
N MET A 42 17.86 -6.21 1.32
CA MET A 42 18.10 -6.65 -0.04
C MET A 42 17.04 -6.08 -0.97
N GLU A 43 17.43 -5.73 -2.18
CA GLU A 43 16.52 -5.25 -3.21
C GLU A 43 16.61 -6.10 -4.48
N GLU A 44 15.58 -6.04 -5.34
CA GLU A 44 15.57 -6.77 -6.63
C GLU A 44 16.80 -6.44 -7.50
N VAL A 45 17.32 -5.22 -7.40
CA VAL A 45 18.53 -4.78 -8.15
C VAL A 45 19.82 -5.46 -7.71
N ASP A 46 19.86 -6.07 -6.52
CA ASP A 46 21.01 -6.85 -6.04
C ASP A 46 21.14 -8.19 -6.75
N MET A 47 20.11 -8.56 -7.51
CA MET A 47 20.17 -9.72 -8.37
C MET A 47 21.00 -9.36 -9.60
N SER A 48 22.23 -9.87 -9.68
CA SER A 48 23.23 -9.52 -10.69
C SER A 48 22.92 -10.05 -12.11
N PHE A 49 21.91 -10.90 -12.26
CA PHE A 49 21.58 -11.55 -13.53
C PHE A 49 20.18 -11.16 -13.99
N GLU A 50 20.09 -10.66 -15.19
CA GLU A 50 18.82 -10.41 -15.88
C GLU A 50 18.71 -11.32 -17.09
N ILE A 51 17.58 -12.03 -17.22
CA ILE A 51 17.30 -12.83 -18.41
C ILE A 51 17.01 -11.88 -19.56
N LYS A 52 18.00 -11.66 -20.44
CA LYS A 52 17.93 -10.71 -21.57
C LYS A 52 17.44 -11.32 -22.89
N ASN A 53 17.46 -12.65 -23.02
CA ASN A 53 17.02 -13.30 -24.27
C ASN A 53 15.54 -13.06 -24.52
N TYR A 54 15.23 -12.23 -25.52
CA TYR A 54 13.87 -11.77 -25.82
C TYR A 54 12.88 -12.92 -26.12
N PHE A 55 13.33 -13.92 -26.87
CA PHE A 55 12.50 -15.09 -27.18
C PHE A 55 12.18 -15.91 -25.93
N PHE A 56 13.18 -16.16 -25.11
CA PHE A 56 13.01 -16.88 -23.85
C PHE A 56 12.11 -16.13 -22.87
N VAL A 57 12.26 -14.81 -22.78
CA VAL A 57 11.38 -13.95 -21.98
C VAL A 57 9.93 -14.01 -22.45
N LYS A 58 9.68 -14.05 -23.78
CA LYS A 58 8.31 -14.24 -24.31
C LYS A 58 7.70 -15.59 -23.89
N ILE A 59 8.45 -16.67 -23.96
CA ILE A 59 7.99 -17.99 -23.51
C ILE A 59 7.66 -17.96 -22.01
N ILE A 60 8.55 -17.40 -21.19
CA ILE A 60 8.34 -17.27 -19.74
C ILE A 60 7.08 -16.46 -19.44
N ASN A 61 6.89 -15.33 -20.11
CA ASN A 61 5.72 -14.48 -19.92
C ASN A 61 4.43 -15.18 -20.34
N PHE A 62 4.47 -15.97 -21.43
CA PHE A 62 3.36 -16.80 -21.87
C PHE A 62 3.00 -17.86 -20.81
N LEU A 63 3.99 -18.61 -20.32
CA LEU A 63 3.81 -19.58 -19.24
C LEU A 63 3.29 -18.92 -17.96
N SER A 64 3.84 -17.75 -17.60
CA SER A 64 3.38 -16.97 -16.44
C SER A 64 1.89 -16.63 -16.57
N LYS A 65 1.42 -16.20 -17.75
CA LYS A 65 -0.02 -15.90 -17.98
C LYS A 65 -0.88 -17.15 -17.82
N ILE A 66 -0.48 -18.28 -18.40
CA ILE A 66 -1.19 -19.58 -18.23
C ILE A 66 -1.24 -19.98 -16.75
N MET A 67 -0.19 -19.73 -15.99
CA MET A 67 -0.11 -19.98 -14.56
C MET A 67 -0.63 -18.80 -13.72
N PHE A 68 -1.62 -18.05 -14.21
CA PHE A 68 -2.31 -16.99 -13.46
C PHE A 68 -1.39 -15.85 -12.99
N ASN A 69 -0.52 -15.36 -13.87
CA ASN A 69 0.49 -14.34 -13.61
C ASN A 69 1.49 -14.71 -12.48
N PHE A 70 1.85 -15.98 -12.43
CA PHE A 70 2.86 -16.45 -11.50
C PHE A 70 4.24 -15.91 -11.87
N PRO A 71 5.10 -15.47 -10.91
CA PRO A 71 6.37 -14.77 -11.20
C PRO A 71 7.50 -15.71 -11.63
N ILE A 72 7.30 -16.48 -12.72
CA ILE A 72 8.25 -17.50 -13.20
C ILE A 72 9.62 -16.88 -13.53
N LYS A 73 9.64 -15.71 -14.18
CA LYS A 73 10.89 -15.00 -14.52
C LYS A 73 11.72 -14.76 -13.25
N MET A 74 11.12 -14.21 -12.22
CA MET A 74 11.80 -13.91 -10.95
C MET A 74 12.30 -15.18 -10.26
N ILE A 75 11.55 -16.27 -10.28
CA ILE A 75 11.99 -17.55 -9.73
C ILE A 75 13.25 -18.05 -10.44
N LEU A 76 13.25 -18.00 -11.79
CA LEU A 76 14.42 -18.39 -12.58
C LEU A 76 15.64 -17.50 -12.32
N GLU A 77 15.43 -16.18 -12.21
CA GLU A 77 16.50 -15.24 -11.83
C GLU A 77 17.08 -15.58 -10.46
N PHE A 78 16.25 -15.88 -9.45
CA PHE A 78 16.71 -16.30 -8.13
C PHE A 78 17.55 -17.58 -8.16
N LEU A 79 17.19 -18.52 -9.00
CA LEU A 79 17.94 -19.78 -9.16
C LEU A 79 19.26 -19.55 -9.87
N LEU A 80 19.26 -18.83 -10.98
CA LEU A 80 20.45 -18.56 -11.79
C LEU A 80 21.49 -17.73 -11.05
N ASN A 81 21.05 -16.73 -10.29
CA ASN A 81 21.92 -15.87 -9.45
C ASN A 81 22.37 -16.52 -8.16
N LYS A 82 21.87 -17.70 -7.86
CA LYS A 82 22.09 -18.34 -6.56
C LYS A 82 21.66 -17.44 -5.37
N THR A 83 20.70 -16.54 -5.57
CA THR A 83 20.15 -15.62 -4.55
C THR A 83 19.70 -16.37 -3.29
N HIS A 84 19.21 -17.59 -3.45
CA HIS A 84 18.86 -18.47 -2.35
C HIS A 84 20.02 -18.72 -1.34
N LYS A 85 21.27 -18.62 -1.77
CA LYS A 85 22.43 -18.77 -0.85
C LYS A 85 22.49 -17.59 0.12
N GLN A 86 22.30 -16.36 -0.36
CA GLN A 86 22.26 -15.14 0.48
C GLN A 86 21.04 -15.17 1.39
N LEU A 87 19.85 -15.51 0.85
CA LEU A 87 18.64 -15.63 1.64
C LEU A 87 18.78 -16.61 2.79
N ASN A 88 19.49 -17.74 2.57
CA ASN A 88 19.69 -18.78 3.58
C ASN A 88 20.71 -18.41 4.68
N LEU A 89 21.40 -17.28 4.58
CA LEU A 89 22.22 -16.73 5.66
C LEU A 89 21.38 -16.07 6.76
N ALA A 90 20.19 -15.60 6.42
CA ALA A 90 19.27 -15.00 7.38
C ALA A 90 18.40 -16.06 8.08
N ASN A 91 18.08 -15.86 9.35
CA ASN A 91 17.11 -16.71 10.04
C ASN A 91 15.69 -16.50 9.47
N THR A 92 15.35 -15.23 9.19
CA THR A 92 14.04 -14.86 8.68
C THR A 92 14.16 -13.85 7.54
N VAL A 93 13.41 -14.07 6.47
CA VAL A 93 13.26 -13.15 5.35
C VAL A 93 11.85 -12.54 5.40
N ILE A 94 11.79 -11.21 5.37
CA ILE A 94 10.53 -10.43 5.38
C ILE A 94 10.37 -9.77 4.02
N THR A 95 9.22 -9.92 3.39
CA THR A 95 8.95 -9.29 2.09
C THR A 95 7.54 -8.74 2.01
N THR A 96 7.38 -7.63 1.26
CA THR A 96 6.13 -6.88 1.13
C THR A 96 5.56 -6.88 -0.29
N THR A 97 6.30 -7.46 -1.25
CA THR A 97 5.92 -7.43 -2.66
C THR A 97 5.35 -8.77 -3.08
N ASN A 98 4.18 -8.77 -3.74
CA ASN A 98 3.51 -9.99 -4.17
C ASN A 98 4.38 -10.88 -5.08
N SER A 99 5.14 -10.29 -6.02
CA SER A 99 6.03 -11.07 -6.90
C SER A 99 7.17 -11.75 -6.14
N ILE A 100 7.82 -11.01 -5.23
CA ILE A 100 8.89 -11.56 -4.36
C ILE A 100 8.30 -12.61 -3.42
N GLY A 101 7.19 -12.29 -2.74
CA GLY A 101 6.53 -13.19 -1.78
C GLY A 101 6.10 -14.52 -2.41
N LEU A 102 5.51 -14.49 -3.61
CA LEU A 102 5.16 -15.71 -4.35
C LEU A 102 6.39 -16.51 -4.75
N SER A 103 7.44 -15.85 -5.27
CA SER A 103 8.69 -16.50 -5.65
C SER A 103 9.37 -17.18 -4.47
N LEU A 104 9.47 -16.48 -3.34
CA LEU A 104 10.05 -17.02 -2.11
C LEU A 104 9.19 -18.16 -1.54
N SER A 105 7.87 -18.04 -1.58
CA SER A 105 6.95 -19.09 -1.13
C SER A 105 7.11 -20.36 -1.97
N PHE A 106 7.26 -20.22 -3.30
CA PHE A 106 7.56 -21.32 -4.20
C PHE A 106 8.91 -21.98 -3.85
N LEU A 107 9.99 -21.22 -3.81
CA LEU A 107 11.33 -21.73 -3.49
C LEU A 107 11.39 -22.40 -2.11
N LYS A 108 10.64 -21.86 -1.14
CA LYS A 108 10.50 -22.46 0.20
C LYS A 108 9.75 -23.78 0.17
N ALA A 109 8.67 -23.88 -0.61
CA ALA A 109 7.89 -25.10 -0.75
C ALA A 109 8.70 -26.25 -1.36
N PHE A 110 9.66 -25.93 -2.25
CA PHE A 110 10.59 -26.90 -2.84
C PHE A 110 11.91 -27.08 -2.06
N GLY A 111 12.04 -26.51 -0.85
CA GLY A 111 13.19 -26.69 0.02
C GLY A 111 14.46 -25.95 -0.39
N ILE A 112 14.41 -25.08 -1.42
CA ILE A 112 15.55 -24.30 -1.93
C ILE A 112 15.88 -23.16 -0.96
N VAL A 113 14.87 -22.45 -0.47
CA VAL A 113 15.00 -21.45 0.59
C VAL A 113 14.72 -22.13 1.94
N LYS A 114 15.71 -22.09 2.85
CA LYS A 114 15.64 -22.70 4.18
C LYS A 114 15.16 -21.73 5.25
N SER A 115 15.42 -20.44 5.08
CA SER A 115 15.03 -19.37 6.00
C SER A 115 13.53 -19.35 6.23
N LYS A 116 13.09 -18.87 7.41
CA LYS A 116 11.68 -18.57 7.65
C LYS A 116 11.26 -17.42 6.75
N ILE A 117 10.09 -17.50 6.11
CA ILE A 117 9.54 -16.45 5.26
C ILE A 117 8.34 -15.82 5.96
N LEU A 118 8.40 -14.51 6.16
CA LEU A 118 7.26 -13.67 6.52
C LEU A 118 6.86 -12.88 5.28
N PHE A 119 5.72 -13.22 4.70
CA PHE A 119 5.20 -12.53 3.53
C PHE A 119 4.07 -11.58 3.95
N ILE A 120 4.35 -10.26 3.93
CA ILE A 120 3.34 -9.22 4.11
C ILE A 120 2.52 -9.16 2.83
N TYR A 121 1.35 -9.78 2.90
CA TYR A 121 0.42 -9.94 1.80
C TYR A 121 -0.40 -8.65 1.61
N MET A 122 -0.48 -8.18 0.37
CA MET A 122 -1.23 -6.97 0.03
C MET A 122 -1.97 -7.18 -1.30
N GLY A 123 -3.26 -7.48 -1.24
CA GLY A 123 -4.15 -7.46 -2.40
C GLY A 123 -3.82 -8.41 -3.55
N LEU A 124 -3.15 -9.54 -3.29
CA LEU A 124 -2.84 -10.53 -4.33
C LEU A 124 -4.10 -11.19 -4.92
N LEU A 125 -5.13 -11.37 -4.10
CA LEU A 125 -6.41 -11.96 -4.47
C LEU A 125 -7.52 -10.99 -4.07
N GLN A 126 -8.35 -10.63 -5.04
CA GLN A 126 -9.57 -9.85 -4.80
C GLN A 126 -10.77 -10.79 -4.62
N ASP A 127 -10.75 -11.93 -5.32
CA ASP A 127 -11.78 -12.95 -5.31
C ASP A 127 -11.18 -14.34 -5.08
N LYS A 128 -12.06 -15.31 -4.83
CA LYS A 128 -11.67 -16.70 -4.73
C LYS A 128 -11.07 -17.15 -6.07
N PRO A 129 -9.80 -17.60 -6.09
CA PRO A 129 -9.17 -18.07 -7.31
C PRO A 129 -9.81 -19.36 -7.82
N ASN A 130 -9.61 -19.67 -9.10
CA ASN A 130 -10.05 -20.95 -9.65
C ASN A 130 -9.35 -22.13 -8.94
N PHE A 131 -9.90 -23.35 -9.12
CA PHE A 131 -9.47 -24.55 -8.40
C PHE A 131 -7.95 -24.81 -8.51
N LEU A 132 -7.39 -24.71 -9.74
CA LEU A 132 -5.98 -25.02 -9.97
C LEU A 132 -5.05 -24.00 -9.27
N ARG A 133 -5.34 -22.72 -9.43
CA ARG A 133 -4.60 -21.63 -8.76
C ARG A 133 -4.69 -21.77 -7.25
N LEU A 134 -5.87 -22.07 -6.71
CA LEU A 134 -6.07 -22.27 -5.29
C LEU A 134 -5.23 -23.45 -4.76
N LYS A 135 -5.17 -24.56 -5.51
CA LYS A 135 -4.38 -25.74 -5.13
C LYS A 135 -2.88 -25.42 -5.07
N ILE A 136 -2.38 -24.67 -6.07
CA ILE A 136 -0.97 -24.22 -6.10
C ILE A 136 -0.68 -23.30 -4.91
N LEU A 137 -1.51 -22.28 -4.69
CA LEU A 137 -1.32 -21.33 -3.60
C LEU A 137 -1.41 -22.02 -2.22
N ARG A 138 -2.32 -22.96 -2.03
CA ARG A 138 -2.38 -23.76 -0.80
C ARG A 138 -1.11 -24.54 -0.54
N TYR A 139 -0.51 -25.12 -1.57
CA TYR A 139 0.73 -25.87 -1.44
C TYR A 139 1.91 -24.97 -1.02
N ILE A 140 2.10 -23.83 -1.71
CA ILE A 140 3.23 -22.95 -1.44
C ILE A 140 3.07 -22.17 -0.12
N PHE A 141 1.86 -21.76 0.24
CA PHE A 141 1.62 -20.95 1.44
C PHE A 141 1.64 -21.77 2.76
N LYS A 142 1.52 -23.09 2.71
CA LYS A 142 1.74 -23.95 3.90
C LYS A 142 3.11 -23.77 4.55
N LYS A 143 4.12 -23.36 3.77
CA LYS A 143 5.51 -23.30 4.22
C LYS A 143 5.98 -21.92 4.65
N VAL A 144 5.11 -20.93 4.60
CA VAL A 144 5.41 -19.52 4.93
C VAL A 144 4.39 -18.97 5.92
N GLU A 145 4.71 -17.85 6.56
CA GLU A 145 3.74 -17.08 7.34
C GLU A 145 3.24 -15.90 6.49
N LEU A 146 1.93 -15.81 6.32
CA LEU A 146 1.27 -14.70 5.66
C LEU A 146 0.87 -13.65 6.71
N LEU A 147 1.30 -12.43 6.53
CA LEU A 147 0.91 -11.30 7.35
C LEU A 147 -0.01 -10.39 6.53
N THR A 148 -1.20 -10.14 7.00
CA THR A 148 -2.17 -9.24 6.34
C THR A 148 -2.26 -7.93 7.10
N LEU A 149 -2.45 -6.84 6.37
CA LEU A 149 -2.57 -5.49 6.93
C LEU A 149 -4.02 -5.08 7.17
N SER A 150 -4.99 -5.95 6.85
CA SER A 150 -6.41 -5.72 7.11
C SER A 150 -7.09 -6.95 7.69
N LYS A 151 -8.10 -6.72 8.53
CA LYS A 151 -8.95 -7.78 9.07
C LYS A 151 -9.79 -8.47 7.97
N ALA A 152 -10.15 -7.75 6.92
CA ALA A 152 -10.89 -8.29 5.79
C ALA A 152 -10.04 -9.32 5.03
N GLU A 153 -8.81 -8.97 4.64
CA GLU A 153 -7.88 -9.91 4.01
C GLU A 153 -7.55 -11.08 4.93
N TYR A 154 -7.35 -10.82 6.22
CA TYR A 154 -7.12 -11.89 7.20
C TYR A 154 -8.23 -12.94 7.20
N LYS A 155 -9.50 -12.50 7.32
CA LYS A 155 -10.68 -13.40 7.31
C LYS A 155 -10.74 -14.17 5.98
N PHE A 156 -10.55 -13.47 4.86
CA PHE A 156 -10.57 -14.07 3.52
C PHE A 156 -9.48 -15.13 3.32
N LEU A 157 -8.22 -14.82 3.71
CA LEU A 157 -7.12 -15.75 3.57
C LEU A 157 -7.23 -16.95 4.53
N LYS A 158 -7.74 -16.76 5.73
CA LYS A 158 -8.03 -17.86 6.66
C LYS A 158 -9.03 -18.85 6.08
N LEU A 159 -10.06 -18.35 5.39
CA LEU A 159 -11.05 -19.20 4.73
C LEU A 159 -10.42 -19.98 3.56
N LEU A 160 -9.57 -19.35 2.75
CA LEU A 160 -8.96 -19.99 1.58
C LEU A 160 -7.80 -20.93 1.94
N PHE A 161 -7.02 -20.58 2.96
CA PHE A 161 -5.75 -21.21 3.35
C PHE A 161 -5.79 -21.66 4.82
N SER A 162 -6.74 -22.50 5.18
CA SER A 162 -6.97 -22.95 6.57
C SER A 162 -5.75 -23.61 7.21
N GLU A 163 -4.90 -24.27 6.41
CA GLU A 163 -3.68 -24.94 6.88
C GLU A 163 -2.44 -24.02 6.91
N SER A 164 -2.55 -22.79 6.40
CA SER A 164 -1.46 -21.83 6.37
C SER A 164 -1.43 -20.97 7.63
N LYS A 165 -0.24 -20.51 8.01
CA LYS A 165 -0.07 -19.55 9.10
C LYS A 165 -0.41 -18.16 8.61
N VAL A 166 -1.66 -17.74 8.78
CA VAL A 166 -2.12 -16.38 8.47
C VAL A 166 -2.25 -15.60 9.77
N LYS A 167 -1.67 -14.39 9.82
CA LYS A 167 -1.76 -13.48 10.96
C LYS A 167 -2.17 -12.10 10.49
N TYR A 168 -2.91 -11.39 11.32
CA TYR A 168 -3.20 -9.97 11.15
C TYR A 168 -2.09 -9.15 11.81
N LEU A 169 -1.51 -8.23 11.08
CA LEU A 169 -0.54 -7.24 11.53
C LEU A 169 -1.09 -5.85 11.18
N PRO A 170 -1.53 -5.05 12.16
CA PRO A 170 -2.00 -3.69 11.89
C PRO A 170 -0.92 -2.86 11.19
N PHE A 171 -1.31 -2.13 10.15
CA PHE A 171 -0.44 -1.15 9.54
C PHE A 171 -0.44 0.12 10.40
N GLY A 172 0.74 0.63 10.70
CA GLY A 172 0.94 1.90 11.38
C GLY A 172 1.58 2.94 10.48
N VAL A 173 1.54 4.20 10.88
CA VAL A 173 2.26 5.31 10.25
C VAL A 173 3.21 5.96 11.25
N ASP A 174 4.22 6.62 10.74
CA ASP A 174 5.22 7.33 11.53
C ASP A 174 4.62 8.61 12.10
N GLN A 175 4.19 8.55 13.38
CA GLN A 175 3.56 9.69 14.06
C GLN A 175 4.55 10.80 14.42
N GLU A 176 5.85 10.51 14.45
CA GLU A 176 6.89 11.54 14.65
C GLU A 176 7.10 12.35 13.38
N PHE A 177 6.89 11.72 12.22
CA PHE A 177 6.98 12.40 10.94
C PHE A 177 5.66 13.09 10.55
N TRP A 178 4.53 12.38 10.58
CA TRP A 178 3.20 12.90 10.20
C TRP A 178 2.57 13.68 11.36
N LEU A 179 3.17 14.81 11.73
CA LEU A 179 2.68 15.69 12.79
C LEU A 179 1.84 16.83 12.20
N PRO A 180 0.83 17.31 12.92
CA PRO A 180 0.13 18.55 12.58
C PRO A 180 1.13 19.70 12.55
N ASN A 181 1.05 20.53 11.51
CA ASN A 181 1.87 21.75 11.44
C ASN A 181 1.12 22.89 12.12
N LEU A 182 1.62 23.39 13.26
CA LEU A 182 1.04 24.49 14.00
C LEU A 182 1.20 25.85 13.28
N LYS A 183 2.15 25.94 12.33
CA LYS A 183 2.41 27.15 11.53
C LYS A 183 1.86 26.97 10.11
N THR A 184 0.55 26.78 9.98
CA THR A 184 -0.06 26.72 8.66
C THR A 184 -0.21 28.13 8.09
N ASN A 185 0.62 28.50 7.12
CA ASN A 185 0.29 29.61 6.23
C ASN A 185 -0.85 29.14 5.31
N LYS A 186 -2.09 29.30 5.74
CA LYS A 186 -3.27 29.04 4.89
C LYS A 186 -3.35 30.10 3.80
N SER A 187 -2.50 30.04 2.81
CA SER A 187 -2.57 30.91 1.64
C SER A 187 -3.68 30.50 0.67
N GLU A 188 -4.13 29.24 0.72
CA GLU A 188 -5.10 28.68 -0.19
C GLU A 188 -5.96 27.60 0.50
N SER A 189 -7.27 27.67 0.34
CA SER A 189 -8.20 26.62 0.83
C SER A 189 -8.37 25.56 -0.26
N TYR A 190 -8.09 24.29 0.07
CA TYR A 190 -8.27 23.17 -0.84
C TYR A 190 -8.58 21.86 -0.12
N VAL A 191 -9.24 20.96 -0.83
CA VAL A 191 -9.41 19.55 -0.44
C VAL A 191 -8.34 18.74 -1.13
N LEU A 192 -7.80 17.72 -0.45
CA LEU A 192 -6.71 16.90 -0.99
C LEU A 192 -7.17 15.46 -1.21
N ALA A 193 -6.77 14.87 -2.33
CA ALA A 193 -6.94 13.45 -2.62
C ALA A 193 -5.61 12.84 -3.11
N VAL A 194 -5.18 11.71 -2.53
CA VAL A 194 -3.88 11.10 -2.81
C VAL A 194 -4.03 9.61 -3.09
N GLY A 195 -3.37 9.10 -4.13
CA GLY A 195 -3.28 7.66 -4.34
C GLY A 195 -2.85 7.22 -5.73
N ASN A 196 -2.16 6.07 -5.78
CA ASN A 196 -1.61 5.48 -6.99
C ASN A 196 -2.09 4.03 -7.23
N ASP A 197 -3.00 3.52 -6.39
CA ASP A 197 -3.56 2.19 -6.58
C ASP A 197 -4.79 2.22 -7.50
N LEU A 198 -5.03 1.11 -8.20
CA LEU A 198 -6.10 1.00 -9.21
C LEU A 198 -7.52 0.99 -8.61
N ALA A 199 -7.64 0.85 -7.28
CA ALA A 199 -8.91 0.94 -6.60
C ALA A 199 -9.36 2.40 -6.36
N ARG A 200 -8.51 3.41 -6.67
CA ARG A 200 -8.95 4.80 -6.63
C ARG A 200 -10.03 5.08 -7.66
N ASP A 201 -11.14 5.66 -7.23
CA ASP A 201 -12.24 6.07 -8.10
C ASP A 201 -12.15 7.55 -8.47
N TRP A 202 -11.10 7.87 -9.26
CA TRP A 202 -10.89 9.24 -9.73
C TRP A 202 -12.00 9.75 -10.62
N GLU A 203 -12.63 8.86 -11.37
CA GLU A 203 -13.74 9.21 -12.27
C GLU A 203 -14.94 9.70 -11.47
N LEU A 204 -15.36 8.97 -10.45
CA LEU A 204 -16.41 9.38 -9.52
C LEU A 204 -16.08 10.72 -8.86
N LEU A 205 -14.85 10.88 -8.34
CA LEU A 205 -14.44 12.12 -7.66
C LEU A 205 -14.55 13.34 -8.58
N ILE A 206 -14.00 13.24 -9.80
CA ILE A 206 -13.97 14.35 -10.75
C ILE A 206 -15.37 14.66 -11.28
N SER A 207 -16.17 13.66 -11.64
CA SER A 207 -17.54 13.88 -12.13
C SER A 207 -18.40 14.58 -11.07
N SER A 208 -18.25 14.16 -9.81
CA SER A 208 -19.01 14.72 -8.68
C SER A 208 -18.54 16.10 -8.21
N TRP A 209 -17.35 16.57 -8.62
CA TRP A 209 -16.81 17.84 -8.11
C TRP A 209 -17.48 19.03 -8.76
N GLU A 210 -18.21 19.83 -7.99
CA GLU A 210 -18.97 20.99 -8.48
C GLU A 210 -18.09 22.25 -8.49
N GLU A 211 -18.35 23.23 -9.36
CA GLU A 211 -17.56 24.47 -9.46
C GLU A 211 -17.60 25.32 -8.17
N LYS A 212 -18.69 25.22 -7.42
CA LYS A 212 -18.85 25.92 -6.12
C LYS A 212 -18.12 25.26 -4.97
N PHE A 213 -17.56 24.05 -5.15
CA PHE A 213 -16.76 23.40 -4.14
C PHE A 213 -15.36 24.05 -4.05
N PRO A 214 -14.66 23.88 -2.92
CA PRO A 214 -13.27 24.32 -2.79
C PRO A 214 -12.38 23.76 -3.90
N ASN A 215 -11.21 24.34 -4.09
CA ASN A 215 -10.20 23.76 -4.97
C ASN A 215 -9.89 22.31 -4.54
N LEU A 216 -9.74 21.41 -5.51
CA LEU A 216 -9.35 20.03 -5.29
C LEU A 216 -7.94 19.80 -5.83
N LYS A 217 -7.03 19.33 -4.99
CA LYS A 217 -5.71 18.87 -5.40
C LYS A 217 -5.68 17.35 -5.40
N ILE A 218 -5.35 16.75 -6.56
CA ILE A 218 -5.21 15.31 -6.72
C ILE A 218 -3.75 14.98 -6.94
N ILE A 219 -3.18 14.14 -6.08
CA ILE A 219 -1.80 13.65 -6.22
C ILE A 219 -1.83 12.22 -6.67
N SER A 220 -1.45 11.98 -7.92
CA SER A 220 -1.42 10.64 -8.50
C SER A 220 -0.47 10.57 -9.70
N SER A 221 0.12 9.39 -9.93
CA SER A 221 0.84 9.06 -11.17
C SER A 221 -0.03 8.32 -12.19
N LEU A 222 -1.28 8.01 -11.83
CA LEU A 222 -2.23 7.41 -12.75
C LEU A 222 -2.69 8.44 -13.80
N PRO A 223 -2.99 8.02 -15.03
CA PRO A 223 -3.53 8.91 -16.05
C PRO A 223 -4.95 9.36 -15.65
N ILE A 224 -5.10 10.61 -15.29
CA ILE A 224 -6.36 11.21 -14.88
C ILE A 224 -6.73 12.31 -15.88
N LYS A 225 -7.92 12.22 -16.46
CA LYS A 225 -8.45 13.26 -17.34
C LYS A 225 -9.29 14.25 -16.52
N ASN A 226 -8.96 15.52 -16.62
CA ASN A 226 -9.73 16.58 -15.96
C ASN A 226 -9.89 17.79 -16.89
N LEU A 227 -11.08 18.37 -16.89
CA LEU A 227 -11.44 19.59 -17.64
C LEU A 227 -11.96 20.70 -16.70
N LYS A 228 -12.05 20.46 -15.39
CA LYS A 228 -12.59 21.41 -14.42
C LYS A 228 -11.51 22.35 -13.89
N LYS A 229 -11.80 23.64 -13.83
CA LYS A 229 -10.83 24.69 -13.46
C LYS A 229 -10.45 24.67 -11.98
N ASN A 230 -11.34 24.18 -11.11
CA ASN A 230 -11.12 24.08 -9.67
C ASN A 230 -10.51 22.71 -9.25
N ILE A 231 -9.94 21.95 -10.21
CA ILE A 231 -9.23 20.70 -9.94
C ILE A 231 -7.80 20.79 -10.48
N GLU A 232 -6.84 20.66 -9.62
CA GLU A 232 -5.41 20.58 -9.93
C GLU A 232 -4.94 19.12 -9.82
N ILE A 233 -4.22 18.61 -10.84
CA ILE A 233 -3.64 17.28 -10.81
C ILE A 233 -2.13 17.41 -10.75
N ILE A 234 -1.54 16.93 -9.65
CA ILE A 234 -0.09 16.91 -9.41
C ILE A 234 0.41 15.49 -9.64
N SER A 235 1.28 15.31 -10.62
CA SER A 235 1.89 14.00 -10.86
C SER A 235 2.87 13.67 -9.73
N GLY A 236 2.63 12.57 -9.03
CA GLY A 236 3.48 12.16 -7.94
C GLY A 236 3.28 10.71 -7.53
N ASN A 237 4.37 10.06 -7.19
CA ASN A 237 4.37 8.75 -6.57
C ASN A 237 5.54 8.63 -5.60
N TRP A 238 5.57 7.56 -4.82
CA TRP A 238 6.60 7.31 -3.81
C TRP A 238 8.03 7.18 -4.39
N HIS A 239 8.17 6.86 -5.68
CA HIS A 239 9.44 6.72 -6.39
C HIS A 239 9.83 7.98 -7.18
N SER A 240 8.87 8.87 -7.48
CA SER A 240 9.16 10.11 -8.20
C SER A 240 9.69 11.16 -7.23
N LYS A 241 10.75 11.87 -7.64
CA LYS A 241 11.28 13.00 -6.88
C LYS A 241 10.45 14.29 -7.07
N THR A 242 9.23 14.18 -7.59
CA THR A 242 8.36 15.34 -7.88
C THR A 242 7.91 16.04 -6.61
N LEU A 243 7.64 15.27 -5.56
CA LEU A 243 7.27 15.77 -4.23
C LEU A 243 8.13 15.05 -3.18
N THR A 244 8.70 15.80 -2.27
CA THR A 244 9.36 15.28 -1.08
C THR A 244 8.33 14.80 -0.05
N ASP A 245 8.73 13.97 0.90
CA ASP A 245 7.84 13.56 2.00
C ASP A 245 7.39 14.75 2.84
N GLU A 246 8.26 15.76 3.02
CA GLU A 246 7.94 16.99 3.74
C GLU A 246 6.91 17.85 2.99
N GLU A 247 7.04 17.99 1.67
CA GLU A 247 6.02 18.64 0.84
C GLU A 247 4.69 17.91 0.91
N MET A 248 4.71 16.57 0.89
CA MET A 248 3.50 15.76 1.10
C MET A 248 2.87 16.02 2.46
N ARG A 249 3.65 16.03 3.54
CA ARG A 249 3.13 16.37 4.88
C ARG A 249 2.51 17.76 4.90
N ASN A 250 3.17 18.75 4.28
CA ASN A 250 2.65 20.12 4.19
C ASN A 250 1.33 20.17 3.42
N LEU A 251 1.19 19.39 2.35
CA LEU A 251 -0.08 19.29 1.60
C LEU A 251 -1.19 18.68 2.46
N TYR A 252 -0.91 17.64 3.26
CA TYR A 252 -1.88 17.14 4.24
C TYR A 252 -2.26 18.22 5.25
N CYS A 253 -1.26 18.83 5.91
CA CYS A 253 -1.49 19.79 6.99
C CYS A 253 -2.23 21.06 6.55
N ASN A 254 -2.06 21.49 5.30
CA ASN A 254 -2.68 22.71 4.78
C ASN A 254 -4.05 22.46 4.11
N SER A 255 -4.42 21.22 3.84
CA SER A 255 -5.74 20.90 3.29
C SER A 255 -6.87 21.13 4.30
N GLU A 256 -8.08 21.36 3.82
CA GLU A 256 -9.28 21.42 4.65
C GLU A 256 -9.62 20.04 5.21
N PHE A 257 -9.69 19.06 4.33
CA PHE A 257 -9.87 17.63 4.65
C PHE A 257 -9.38 16.77 3.48
N ILE A 258 -9.37 15.45 3.68
CA ILE A 258 -8.90 14.49 2.70
C ILE A 258 -10.07 13.68 2.15
N ILE A 259 -10.06 13.40 0.84
CA ILE A 259 -11.02 12.46 0.21
C ILE A 259 -10.26 11.26 -0.34
N ILE A 260 -10.74 10.07 0.00
CA ILE A 260 -10.22 8.78 -0.48
C ILE A 260 -11.36 8.05 -1.20
N PRO A 261 -11.57 8.34 -2.49
CA PRO A 261 -12.59 7.68 -3.29
C PRO A 261 -12.10 6.29 -3.70
N LEU A 262 -12.90 5.26 -3.44
CA LEU A 262 -12.53 3.87 -3.76
C LEU A 262 -13.65 3.18 -4.55
N LYS A 263 -13.24 2.40 -5.54
CA LYS A 263 -14.04 1.32 -6.12
C LYS A 263 -14.10 0.17 -5.15
N GLU A 264 -15.11 -0.69 -5.28
CA GLU A 264 -15.22 -1.87 -4.41
C GLU A 264 -13.96 -2.72 -4.52
N THR A 265 -13.40 -3.09 -3.37
CA THR A 265 -12.15 -3.86 -3.27
C THR A 265 -12.05 -4.57 -1.92
N LEU A 266 -11.40 -5.74 -1.91
CA LEU A 266 -11.00 -6.45 -0.69
C LEU A 266 -9.65 -5.97 -0.15
N GLN A 267 -8.82 -5.35 -1.00
CA GLN A 267 -7.53 -4.80 -0.62
C GLN A 267 -7.71 -3.58 0.30
N PRO A 268 -6.85 -3.36 1.32
CA PRO A 268 -6.90 -2.19 2.20
C PRO A 268 -6.38 -0.93 1.49
N SER A 269 -7.03 -0.58 0.37
CA SER A 269 -6.71 0.62 -0.42
C SER A 269 -6.96 1.88 0.39
N GLY A 270 -6.07 2.86 0.27
CA GLY A 270 -6.18 4.12 1.01
C GLY A 270 -5.76 4.08 2.47
N GLN A 271 -5.35 2.92 3.00
CA GLN A 271 -4.99 2.77 4.41
C GLN A 271 -3.89 3.75 4.84
N SER A 272 -2.75 3.78 4.14
CA SER A 272 -1.65 4.70 4.47
C SER A 272 -2.08 6.16 4.36
N THR A 273 -2.75 6.54 3.27
CA THR A 273 -3.27 7.90 3.05
C THR A 273 -4.20 8.34 4.18
N CYS A 274 -5.12 7.45 4.61
CA CYS A 274 -6.05 7.73 5.69
C CYS A 274 -5.33 7.94 7.03
N LEU A 275 -4.44 7.04 7.41
CA LEU A 275 -3.71 7.11 8.67
C LEU A 275 -2.73 8.29 8.71
N GLN A 276 -2.08 8.61 7.59
CA GLN A 276 -1.23 9.81 7.46
C GLN A 276 -2.06 11.09 7.63
N ALA A 277 -3.23 11.16 7.01
CA ALA A 277 -4.16 12.28 7.17
C ALA A 277 -4.63 12.46 8.61
N MET A 278 -5.04 11.37 9.26
CA MET A 278 -5.44 11.36 10.67
C MET A 278 -4.29 11.79 11.58
N SER A 279 -3.06 11.32 11.33
CA SER A 279 -1.87 11.73 12.07
C SER A 279 -1.54 13.22 11.90
N CYS A 280 -1.89 13.81 10.74
CA CYS A 280 -1.84 15.26 10.50
C CYS A 280 -3.08 16.01 11.02
N SER A 281 -3.91 15.38 11.84
CA SER A 281 -5.16 15.95 12.39
C SER A 281 -6.14 16.44 11.31
N LYS A 282 -6.32 15.66 10.23
CA LYS A 282 -7.25 15.99 9.15
C LYS A 282 -8.42 15.03 9.10
N ALA A 283 -9.61 15.59 8.95
CA ALA A 283 -10.81 14.82 8.66
C ALA A 283 -10.65 14.05 7.34
N VAL A 284 -11.16 12.83 7.29
CA VAL A 284 -11.08 11.97 6.13
C VAL A 284 -12.47 11.55 5.67
N VAL A 285 -12.80 11.84 4.41
CA VAL A 285 -13.91 11.21 3.69
C VAL A 285 -13.36 9.94 3.03
N LEU A 286 -13.91 8.78 3.39
CA LEU A 286 -13.45 7.48 2.92
C LEU A 286 -14.59 6.65 2.35
N THR A 287 -14.42 6.10 1.17
CA THR A 287 -15.39 5.13 0.65
C THR A 287 -15.37 3.86 1.50
N LYS A 288 -16.54 3.47 2.02
CA LYS A 288 -16.70 2.22 2.76
C LYS A 288 -16.75 1.06 1.77
N VAL A 289 -15.70 0.25 1.78
CA VAL A 289 -15.52 -0.95 0.95
C VAL A 289 -15.28 -2.18 1.82
N GLN A 290 -15.35 -3.38 1.25
CA GLN A 290 -15.05 -4.63 1.98
C GLN A 290 -13.64 -4.63 2.58
N GLY A 291 -12.67 -4.01 1.89
CA GLY A 291 -11.26 -3.95 2.27
C GLY A 291 -10.92 -3.01 3.42
N ILE A 292 -11.90 -2.38 4.09
CA ILE A 292 -11.60 -1.56 5.28
C ILE A 292 -10.78 -2.38 6.28
N TRP A 293 -9.63 -1.84 6.67
CA TRP A 293 -8.61 -2.58 7.43
C TRP A 293 -9.01 -2.92 8.85
N ASP A 294 -9.84 -2.08 9.48
CA ASP A 294 -10.41 -2.36 10.80
C ASP A 294 -11.76 -1.65 10.97
N ASP A 295 -12.84 -2.38 10.74
CA ASP A 295 -14.23 -1.90 10.85
C ASP A 295 -14.68 -1.63 12.30
N ASN A 296 -13.95 -2.18 13.28
CA ASN A 296 -14.22 -1.90 14.69
C ASN A 296 -13.64 -0.56 15.13
N LEU A 297 -12.51 -0.15 14.56
CA LEU A 297 -11.84 1.11 14.89
C LEU A 297 -12.36 2.26 14.03
N MET A 298 -12.68 1.99 12.75
CA MET A 298 -13.13 3.01 11.80
C MET A 298 -14.64 3.26 11.96
N LYS A 299 -15.01 4.39 12.55
CA LYS A 299 -16.39 4.74 12.89
C LYS A 299 -16.88 5.99 12.15
N HIS A 300 -18.03 5.84 11.46
CA HIS A 300 -18.65 6.96 10.73
C HIS A 300 -19.01 8.12 11.67
N LYS A 301 -18.55 9.33 11.33
CA LYS A 301 -18.74 10.58 12.07
C LYS A 301 -18.11 10.64 13.48
N GLU A 302 -17.33 9.60 13.84
CA GLU A 302 -16.50 9.64 15.05
C GLU A 302 -15.04 9.95 14.71
N ASN A 303 -14.45 9.24 13.73
CA ASN A 303 -13.07 9.44 13.29
C ASN A 303 -12.89 9.37 11.76
N VAL A 304 -13.94 9.06 11.02
CA VAL A 304 -13.95 9.05 9.55
C VAL A 304 -15.35 9.38 9.04
N PHE A 305 -15.43 10.05 7.88
CA PHE A 305 -16.72 10.26 7.21
C PHE A 305 -16.86 9.23 6.09
N PHE A 306 -17.66 8.18 6.31
CA PHE A 306 -17.88 7.14 5.29
C PHE A 306 -18.88 7.58 4.23
N ILE A 307 -18.57 7.25 2.96
CA ILE A 307 -19.48 7.31 1.81
C ILE A 307 -19.61 5.93 1.17
N ARG A 308 -20.68 5.66 0.46
CA ARG A 308 -20.88 4.39 -0.27
C ARG A 308 -20.08 4.39 -1.58
N SER A 309 -19.61 3.22 -1.97
CA SER A 309 -18.90 3.03 -3.24
C SER A 309 -19.80 3.37 -4.43
N GLY A 310 -19.27 4.12 -5.41
CA GLY A 310 -20.00 4.55 -6.61
C GLY A 310 -21.13 5.54 -6.37
N ASN A 311 -21.30 6.08 -5.15
CA ASN A 311 -22.42 6.98 -4.83
C ASN A 311 -22.00 8.45 -4.92
N GLU A 312 -22.37 9.09 -6.04
CA GLU A 312 -22.08 10.50 -6.32
C GLU A 312 -22.75 11.44 -5.31
N LEU A 313 -23.99 11.14 -4.90
CA LEU A 313 -24.74 11.98 -3.97
C LEU A 313 -24.10 11.98 -2.57
N ASP A 314 -23.65 10.80 -2.10
CA ASP A 314 -22.95 10.70 -0.81
C ASP A 314 -21.67 11.52 -0.83
N LEU A 315 -20.90 11.47 -1.93
CA LEU A 315 -19.69 12.26 -2.09
C LEU A 315 -19.99 13.76 -2.07
N LYS A 316 -20.93 14.23 -2.87
CA LYS A 316 -21.32 15.64 -2.88
C LYS A 316 -21.81 16.14 -1.53
N ASN A 317 -22.63 15.34 -0.84
CA ASN A 317 -23.14 15.69 0.48
C ASN A 317 -22.02 15.72 1.53
N SER A 318 -21.06 14.77 1.49
CA SER A 318 -19.93 14.78 2.42
C SER A 318 -19.06 16.04 2.26
N VAL A 319 -18.83 16.48 1.01
CA VAL A 319 -18.10 17.73 0.74
C VAL A 319 -18.85 18.93 1.31
N LYS A 320 -20.14 19.07 1.03
CA LYS A 320 -20.96 20.17 1.57
C LYS A 320 -20.92 20.20 3.10
N ILE A 321 -21.20 19.06 3.74
CA ILE A 321 -21.21 18.96 5.21
C ILE A 321 -19.86 19.36 5.81
N LEU A 322 -18.75 18.88 5.26
CA LEU A 322 -17.43 19.18 5.85
C LEU A 322 -16.92 20.59 5.47
N VAL A 323 -17.44 21.22 4.43
CA VAL A 323 -17.18 22.63 4.12
C VAL A 323 -17.94 23.52 5.08
N ASP A 324 -19.23 23.24 5.32
CA ASP A 324 -20.13 24.10 6.09
C ASP A 324 -19.95 23.89 7.62
N ASP A 325 -19.68 22.67 8.07
CA ASP A 325 -19.52 22.33 9.50
C ASP A 325 -18.05 22.18 9.88
N ILE A 326 -17.42 23.29 10.26
CA ILE A 326 -16.04 23.34 10.72
C ILE A 326 -15.85 22.53 12.01
N ASN A 327 -16.81 22.54 12.91
CA ASN A 327 -16.72 21.83 14.19
C ASN A 327 -16.68 20.32 13.98
N LEU A 328 -17.55 19.78 13.12
CA LEU A 328 -17.52 18.38 12.74
C LEU A 328 -16.19 18.02 12.06
N ARG A 329 -15.72 18.87 11.14
CA ARG A 329 -14.46 18.66 10.44
C ARG A 329 -13.26 18.60 11.40
N GLU A 330 -13.19 19.50 12.38
CA GLU A 330 -12.13 19.49 13.40
C GLU A 330 -12.26 18.31 14.34
N SER A 331 -13.48 17.94 14.74
CA SER A 331 -13.74 16.78 15.59
C SER A 331 -13.28 15.47 14.93
N LEU A 332 -13.49 15.33 13.62
CA LEU A 332 -13.06 14.15 12.86
C LEU A 332 -11.53 14.08 12.68
N GLY A 333 -10.83 15.22 12.81
CA GLY A 333 -9.38 15.29 12.69
C GLY A 333 -8.64 15.08 14.01
N LYS A 334 -9.33 15.13 15.15
CA LYS A 334 -8.77 14.89 16.49
C LYS A 334 -8.72 13.43 16.83
#